data_f8e094bf0d91ad33d00f43f047bbcb1e
#
_entry.id   f8e094bf0d91ad33d00f43f047bbcb1e
#
_cell.length_a   1.000
_cell.length_b   1.000
_cell.length_c   1.000
_cell.angle_alpha   90.00
_cell.angle_beta   90.00
_cell.angle_gamma   90.00
#
_symmetry.space_group_name_H-M   'P 1'
#
loop_
_entity.id
_entity.type
_entity.pdbx_description
1 polymer ?
#
loop_
_entity_poly.entity_id
_entity_poly.type
_entity_poly.pdbx_seq_one_letter_code
_entity_poly.pdbx_strand_id
1 'polypeptide(L)'
;VNASQNRHPLLGKTTATLLVMLAALAVPYMAPGLRRLRVVRPPWTADTAPERDETEQPLAATMRAVPSAGEQPLPPSENLPTINNALPAERAPSLPDIDPRVRAALRPVPIEDLSGHSLDAFFTRLARTDRREPGAVTRILYYGDSTIASDYVSGTVRRRLQARFGDAGHGFILVSNPWEWYFHNDVAHASAGEWTASRLAGPLAADGAYGLGGVAFASYGGGVAWFGAATHGEFGRKVGRFDLYYLEQPGGGDVELTVRGGVRERFSTRGNAKVSRVRSLHVDDGEAKLSVRAAGGGPVRLFGVALERDRPGVVCDALGSHGAMAVYWQRQDRTHWKEQMALRDPALVVLQYGTNESELSQMDHEQYERAFSELIDELHVVAEGASVLVVAPLDRAEVRAGKLVTRPIIVDLVAMQRRVALAHGASFWNTFDAMGGKGSMAHWVKARPQMAGADLTHTTPLGAEVLGSMLSDTLVASFDRWERGGS
;
A
#
# COMPACT_ATOMS: atom_id res chain seq x y z
N VAL A 1 22.09 -73.14 26.78
CA VAL A 1 21.02 -72.34 26.16
C VAL A 1 21.42 -70.92 26.26
N ASN A 2 22.02 -70.35 25.16
CA ASN A 2 22.48 -68.97 25.07
C ASN A 2 21.39 -68.10 24.42
N ALA A 3 20.93 -67.07 25.10
CA ALA A 3 20.11 -66.02 24.55
C ALA A 3 21.04 -64.92 24.00
N SER A 4 21.20 -64.85 22.69
CA SER A 4 21.93 -63.80 21.98
C SER A 4 21.14 -62.49 21.94
N GLN A 5 21.68 -61.46 22.50
CA GLN A 5 21.19 -60.08 22.43
C GLN A 5 21.34 -59.52 21.00
N ASN A 6 20.24 -59.42 20.25
CA ASN A 6 20.15 -58.64 19.03
C ASN A 6 20.04 -57.17 19.35
N ARG A 7 21.15 -56.42 19.46
CA ARG A 7 21.18 -54.95 19.46
C ARG A 7 21.18 -54.49 18.00
N HIS A 8 20.10 -53.83 17.55
CA HIS A 8 20.00 -53.26 16.22
C HIS A 8 21.00 -52.10 16.09
N PRO A 9 22.05 -52.20 15.20
CA PRO A 9 23.10 -51.18 15.06
C PRO A 9 22.59 -49.83 14.48
N LEU A 10 21.39 -49.80 13.93
CA LEU A 10 20.76 -48.60 13.37
C LEU A 10 20.25 -47.63 14.47
N LEU A 11 19.79 -48.14 15.61
CA LEU A 11 19.34 -47.33 16.74
C LEU A 11 20.48 -46.54 17.39
N GLY A 12 21.69 -47.08 17.44
CA GLY A 12 22.86 -46.39 17.98
C GLY A 12 23.33 -45.22 17.11
N LYS A 13 23.26 -45.35 15.79
CA LYS A 13 23.65 -44.27 14.86
C LYS A 13 22.66 -43.12 14.86
N THR A 14 21.37 -43.41 14.88
CA THR A 14 20.29 -42.39 14.96
C THR A 14 20.37 -41.60 16.25
N THR A 15 20.60 -42.27 17.40
CA THR A 15 20.77 -41.64 18.70
C THR A 15 22.00 -40.77 18.76
N ALA A 16 23.14 -41.23 18.18
CA ALA A 16 24.36 -40.45 18.11
C ALA A 16 24.21 -39.20 17.23
N THR A 17 23.52 -39.32 16.09
CA THR A 17 23.20 -38.15 15.22
C THR A 17 22.31 -37.12 15.91
N LEU A 18 21.28 -37.57 16.61
CA LEU A 18 20.41 -36.69 17.39
C LEU A 18 21.15 -35.96 18.51
N LEU A 19 22.07 -36.64 19.23
CA LEU A 19 22.89 -36.03 20.27
C LEU A 19 23.85 -34.99 19.69
N VAL A 20 24.45 -35.23 18.53
CA VAL A 20 25.30 -34.26 17.85
C VAL A 20 24.50 -33.03 17.39
N MET A 21 23.30 -33.23 16.85
CA MET A 21 22.44 -32.11 16.47
C MET A 21 21.99 -31.30 17.67
N LEU A 22 21.61 -31.92 18.78
CA LEU A 22 21.25 -31.25 20.02
C LEU A 22 22.44 -30.47 20.62
N ALA A 23 23.64 -31.05 20.59
CA ALA A 23 24.87 -30.37 21.01
C ALA A 23 25.18 -29.16 20.14
N ALA A 24 25.05 -29.26 18.81
CA ALA A 24 25.24 -28.15 17.89
C ALA A 24 24.23 -27.02 18.10
N LEU A 25 22.97 -27.33 18.41
CA LEU A 25 21.92 -26.36 18.75
C LEU A 25 22.16 -25.69 20.11
N ALA A 26 22.90 -26.35 21.03
CA ALA A 26 23.22 -25.78 22.35
C ALA A 26 24.39 -24.78 22.32
N VAL A 27 25.30 -24.87 21.35
CA VAL A 27 26.50 -24.00 21.25
C VAL A 27 26.16 -22.50 21.27
N PRO A 28 25.13 -21.98 20.55
CA PRO A 28 24.76 -20.56 20.62
C PRO A 28 24.30 -20.07 21.99
N TYR A 29 23.91 -20.99 22.89
CA TYR A 29 23.47 -20.65 24.24
C TYR A 29 24.63 -20.58 25.24
N MET A 30 25.76 -21.20 24.93
CA MET A 30 26.95 -21.25 25.77
C MET A 30 28.00 -20.15 25.42
N ALA A 31 27.96 -19.62 24.20
CA ALA A 31 28.90 -18.61 23.72
C ALA A 31 28.22 -17.23 23.54
N PRO A 32 28.62 -16.19 24.29
CA PRO A 32 28.00 -14.85 24.21
C PRO A 32 28.03 -14.22 22.79
N GLY A 33 29.09 -14.48 22.04
CA GLY A 33 29.24 -13.97 20.66
C GLY A 33 28.31 -14.61 19.62
N LEU A 34 27.63 -15.73 19.97
CA LEU A 34 26.76 -16.46 19.04
C LEU A 34 25.26 -16.26 19.37
N ARG A 35 24.91 -15.25 20.16
CA ARG A 35 23.52 -14.97 20.57
C ARG A 35 22.56 -14.81 19.38
N ARG A 36 23.04 -14.32 18.25
CA ARG A 36 22.25 -14.14 17.01
C ARG A 36 21.80 -15.45 16.34
N LEU A 37 22.40 -16.57 16.69
CA LEU A 37 22.10 -17.90 16.14
C LEU A 37 21.15 -18.73 17.02
N ARG A 38 20.60 -18.17 18.10
CA ARG A 38 19.69 -18.86 19.00
C ARG A 38 18.31 -19.02 18.34
N VAL A 39 17.87 -20.26 18.20
CA VAL A 39 16.58 -20.61 17.57
C VAL A 39 15.39 -20.37 18.51
N VAL A 40 15.59 -20.47 19.83
CA VAL A 40 14.56 -20.25 20.86
C VAL A 40 15.15 -19.38 21.97
N ARG A 41 14.43 -18.39 22.47
CA ARG A 41 14.80 -17.62 23.66
C ARG A 41 14.30 -18.35 24.92
N PRO A 42 15.17 -18.80 25.82
CA PRO A 42 14.74 -19.43 27.06
C PRO A 42 13.97 -18.43 27.95
N PRO A 43 12.88 -18.84 28.61
CA PRO A 43 12.04 -17.94 29.41
C PRO A 43 12.73 -17.37 30.66
N TRP A 44 13.88 -17.94 31.09
CA TRP A 44 14.67 -17.45 32.24
C TRP A 44 15.74 -16.40 31.88
N THR A 45 15.83 -15.94 30.66
CA THR A 45 16.71 -14.83 30.25
C THR A 45 16.00 -13.45 30.28
N ALA A 46 14.88 -13.35 31.00
CA ALA A 46 14.02 -12.17 31.03
C ALA A 46 14.50 -11.03 31.96
N ASP A 47 15.76 -11.04 32.44
CA ASP A 47 16.28 -10.04 33.38
C ASP A 47 17.38 -9.13 32.83
N THR A 48 17.37 -8.87 31.54
CA THR A 48 17.83 -7.59 31.00
C THR A 48 16.71 -7.11 30.09
N ALA A 49 16.04 -6.03 30.48
CA ALA A 49 15.10 -5.35 29.62
C ALA A 49 15.74 -5.27 28.22
N PRO A 50 15.06 -5.69 27.14
CA PRO A 50 15.58 -5.41 25.82
C PRO A 50 15.79 -3.89 25.79
N GLU A 51 16.95 -3.43 25.32
CA GLU A 51 17.05 -2.09 24.79
C GLU A 51 15.80 -1.94 23.92
N ARG A 52 14.88 -1.11 24.39
CA ARG A 52 13.69 -0.77 23.61
C ARG A 52 14.25 -0.20 22.32
N ASP A 53 13.98 -0.88 21.24
CA ASP A 53 14.20 -0.30 19.94
C ASP A 53 13.42 1.03 19.98
N GLU A 54 14.14 2.16 20.05
CA GLU A 54 13.56 3.51 20.15
C GLU A 54 12.64 3.82 18.95
N THR A 55 12.54 2.89 18.00
CA THR A 55 11.68 3.00 16.81
C THR A 55 10.21 2.64 17.07
N GLU A 56 9.85 1.96 18.16
CA GLU A 56 8.46 1.77 18.59
C GLU A 56 8.04 2.88 19.57
N GLN A 57 7.89 4.10 19.09
CA GLN A 57 7.15 5.10 19.85
C GLN A 57 5.67 4.70 19.89
N PRO A 58 5.03 4.66 21.06
CA PRO A 58 3.59 4.44 21.17
C PRO A 58 2.87 5.49 20.31
N LEU A 59 1.78 5.10 19.65
CA LEU A 59 0.92 6.01 18.86
C LEU A 59 0.62 7.31 19.65
N ALA A 60 0.36 7.19 20.95
CA ALA A 60 0.15 8.31 21.87
C ALA A 60 1.31 9.32 21.93
N ALA A 61 2.56 8.89 21.80
CA ALA A 61 3.71 9.79 21.80
C ALA A 61 3.89 10.52 20.45
N THR A 62 3.56 9.83 19.34
CA THR A 62 3.59 10.42 17.99
C THR A 62 2.52 11.49 17.83
N MET A 63 1.33 11.30 18.45
CA MET A 63 0.21 12.23 18.38
C MET A 63 0.36 13.47 19.28
N ARG A 64 1.20 13.44 20.34
CA ARG A 64 1.40 14.59 21.25
C ARG A 64 2.30 15.69 20.69
N ALA A 65 2.97 15.48 19.57
CA ALA A 65 3.96 16.41 19.03
C ALA A 65 3.40 17.42 17.99
N VAL A 66 2.06 17.43 17.74
CA VAL A 66 1.43 18.34 16.75
C VAL A 66 0.84 19.55 17.46
N PRO A 67 1.23 20.81 17.13
CA PRO A 67 0.55 22.01 17.65
C PRO A 67 -0.86 22.10 17.11
N SER A 68 -1.86 22.34 17.97
CA SER A 68 -3.26 22.50 17.60
C SER A 68 -3.47 23.77 16.74
N ALA A 69 -3.88 23.58 15.48
CA ALA A 69 -4.55 24.63 14.72
C ALA A 69 -6.04 24.68 15.16
N GLY A 70 -6.58 25.88 15.28
CA GLY A 70 -7.89 26.15 15.91
C GLY A 70 -9.02 25.23 15.47
N GLU A 71 -9.60 24.57 16.45
CA GLU A 71 -10.63 23.53 16.32
C GLU A 71 -11.97 24.09 15.88
N GLN A 72 -12.48 23.62 14.73
CA GLN A 72 -13.94 23.56 14.53
C GLN A 72 -14.42 22.18 15.01
N PRO A 73 -15.45 22.10 15.89
CA PRO A 73 -15.99 20.81 16.32
C PRO A 73 -16.55 20.03 15.14
N LEU A 74 -16.18 18.76 15.00
CA LEU A 74 -16.76 17.85 14.00
C LEU A 74 -18.27 17.65 14.31
N PRO A 75 -19.15 17.62 13.29
CA PRO A 75 -20.55 17.37 13.49
C PRO A 75 -20.78 15.96 14.08
N PRO A 76 -21.73 15.77 15.01
CA PRO A 76 -22.08 14.44 15.50
C PRO A 76 -22.49 13.52 14.36
N SER A 77 -22.14 12.23 14.44
CA SER A 77 -22.42 11.23 13.40
C SER A 77 -23.90 11.11 13.01
N GLU A 78 -24.79 11.45 13.95
CA GLU A 78 -26.24 11.41 13.74
C GLU A 78 -26.77 12.56 12.86
N ASN A 79 -25.99 13.63 12.67
CA ASN A 79 -26.42 14.84 11.95
C ASN A 79 -25.88 14.93 10.51
N LEU A 80 -25.15 13.91 10.03
CA LEU A 80 -24.75 13.89 8.63
C LEU A 80 -25.96 13.59 7.74
N PRO A 81 -26.22 14.38 6.68
CA PRO A 81 -27.34 14.13 5.79
C PRO A 81 -27.21 12.74 5.15
N THR A 82 -28.32 12.04 5.04
CA THR A 82 -28.40 10.78 4.28
C THR A 82 -28.27 11.14 2.81
N ILE A 83 -27.10 10.91 2.22
CA ILE A 83 -26.87 11.19 0.80
C ILE A 83 -27.51 10.06 0.00
N ASN A 84 -28.67 10.36 -0.57
CA ASN A 84 -29.47 9.39 -1.33
C ASN A 84 -28.99 9.32 -2.79
N ASN A 85 -27.74 8.89 -3.00
CA ASN A 85 -27.15 8.67 -4.30
C ASN A 85 -27.40 7.23 -4.75
N ALA A 86 -28.64 6.86 -5.06
CA ALA A 86 -28.95 5.55 -5.61
C ALA A 86 -28.18 5.35 -6.93
N LEU A 87 -27.37 4.29 -7.00
CA LEU A 87 -26.70 3.88 -8.24
C LEU A 87 -27.79 3.47 -9.27
N PRO A 88 -27.64 3.86 -10.55
CA PRO A 88 -28.56 3.39 -11.59
C PRO A 88 -28.57 1.86 -11.65
N ALA A 89 -29.76 1.26 -11.71
CA ALA A 89 -29.96 -0.19 -11.74
C ALA A 89 -29.42 -0.88 -13.02
N GLU A 90 -28.92 -0.12 -13.99
CA GLU A 90 -28.67 -0.61 -15.35
C GLU A 90 -27.33 -1.33 -15.61
N ARG A 91 -26.40 -1.36 -14.66
CA ARG A 91 -25.20 -2.19 -14.76
C ARG A 91 -24.93 -2.92 -13.46
N ALA A 92 -25.44 -4.15 -13.36
CA ALA A 92 -24.91 -5.07 -12.36
C ALA A 92 -23.39 -5.24 -12.60
N PRO A 93 -22.54 -5.11 -11.56
CA PRO A 93 -21.11 -5.29 -11.73
C PRO A 93 -20.82 -6.67 -12.31
N SER A 94 -19.93 -6.75 -13.30
CA SER A 94 -19.43 -8.03 -13.82
C SER A 94 -18.46 -8.62 -12.81
N LEU A 95 -19.00 -9.16 -11.72
CA LEU A 95 -18.23 -9.80 -10.68
C LEU A 95 -17.78 -11.21 -11.14
N PRO A 96 -16.60 -11.68 -10.67
CA PRO A 96 -16.17 -13.05 -10.90
C PRO A 96 -17.17 -14.05 -10.31
N ASP A 97 -17.03 -15.33 -10.64
CA ASP A 97 -17.87 -16.38 -10.06
C ASP A 97 -17.51 -16.62 -8.59
N ILE A 98 -18.45 -16.34 -7.70
CA ILE A 98 -18.29 -16.41 -6.24
C ILE A 98 -19.43 -17.13 -5.58
N ASP A 99 -19.25 -17.52 -4.31
CA ASP A 99 -20.28 -18.13 -3.48
C ASP A 99 -21.60 -17.33 -3.57
N PRO A 100 -22.71 -17.96 -3.96
CA PRO A 100 -24.00 -17.26 -4.13
C PRO A 100 -24.49 -16.56 -2.86
N ARG A 101 -24.15 -17.09 -1.67
CA ARG A 101 -24.52 -16.47 -0.38
C ARG A 101 -23.77 -15.18 -0.15
N VAL A 102 -22.46 -15.14 -0.51
CA VAL A 102 -21.66 -13.90 -0.46
C VAL A 102 -22.19 -12.93 -1.49
N ARG A 103 -22.42 -13.37 -2.73
CA ARG A 103 -22.98 -12.52 -3.80
C ARG A 103 -24.28 -11.84 -3.37
N ALA A 104 -25.20 -12.58 -2.73
CA ALA A 104 -26.47 -12.04 -2.24
C ALA A 104 -26.31 -11.03 -1.08
N ALA A 105 -25.18 -11.08 -0.35
CA ALA A 105 -24.87 -10.17 0.75
C ALA A 105 -24.14 -8.91 0.32
N LEU A 106 -23.50 -8.89 -0.88
CA LEU A 106 -22.84 -7.70 -1.40
C LEU A 106 -23.86 -6.58 -1.61
N ARG A 107 -23.43 -5.35 -1.33
CA ARG A 107 -24.28 -4.17 -1.46
C ARG A 107 -23.66 -3.16 -2.43
N PRO A 108 -24.40 -2.68 -3.43
CA PRO A 108 -23.99 -1.49 -4.19
C PRO A 108 -23.95 -0.30 -3.22
N VAL A 109 -22.77 0.29 -3.04
CA VAL A 109 -22.56 1.43 -2.15
C VAL A 109 -22.13 2.61 -2.99
N PRO A 110 -22.82 3.75 -2.97
CA PRO A 110 -22.41 4.97 -3.68
C PRO A 110 -21.16 5.57 -3.02
N ILE A 111 -20.43 6.40 -3.77
CA ILE A 111 -19.49 7.34 -3.18
C ILE A 111 -20.29 8.44 -2.52
N GLU A 112 -20.03 8.70 -1.26
CA GLU A 112 -20.60 9.80 -0.49
C GLU A 112 -19.76 11.05 -0.70
N ASP A 113 -20.40 12.15 -1.02
CA ASP A 113 -19.79 13.46 -1.21
C ASP A 113 -20.75 14.52 -0.65
N LEU A 114 -20.33 15.21 0.41
CA LEU A 114 -21.19 16.18 1.08
C LEU A 114 -21.39 17.45 0.24
N SER A 115 -20.36 17.84 -0.51
CA SER A 115 -20.39 19.03 -1.37
C SER A 115 -21.03 18.77 -2.73
N GLY A 116 -21.01 17.51 -3.18
CA GLY A 116 -21.30 17.13 -4.56
C GLY A 116 -20.16 17.43 -5.55
N HIS A 117 -19.05 18.02 -5.09
CA HIS A 117 -17.96 18.57 -5.92
C HIS A 117 -16.56 18.09 -5.54
N SER A 118 -16.42 17.23 -4.52
CA SER A 118 -15.09 16.80 -4.02
C SER A 118 -14.31 15.94 -5.05
N LEU A 119 -14.98 15.34 -6.02
CA LEU A 119 -14.37 14.59 -7.12
C LEU A 119 -14.27 15.35 -8.45
N ASP A 120 -14.68 16.61 -8.53
CA ASP A 120 -14.72 17.38 -9.78
C ASP A 120 -13.33 17.50 -10.43
N ALA A 121 -12.27 17.71 -9.63
CA ALA A 121 -10.90 17.79 -10.15
C ALA A 121 -10.47 16.46 -10.81
N PHE A 122 -10.75 15.35 -10.16
CA PHE A 122 -10.51 14.02 -10.71
C PHE A 122 -11.33 13.76 -11.98
N PHE A 123 -12.64 14.01 -11.94
CA PHE A 123 -13.52 13.78 -13.08
C PHE A 123 -13.21 14.67 -14.28
N THR A 124 -12.80 15.92 -14.03
CA THR A 124 -12.32 16.82 -15.09
C THR A 124 -11.12 16.25 -15.82
N ARG A 125 -10.12 15.71 -15.10
CA ARG A 125 -8.95 15.06 -15.70
C ARG A 125 -9.33 13.75 -16.40
N LEU A 126 -10.23 12.97 -15.79
CA LEU A 126 -10.71 11.70 -16.37
C LEU A 126 -11.49 11.93 -17.67
N ALA A 127 -12.31 12.98 -17.75
CA ALA A 127 -13.03 13.38 -18.97
C ALA A 127 -12.09 13.72 -20.14
N ARG A 128 -10.96 14.42 -19.86
CA ARG A 128 -9.94 14.67 -20.88
C ARG A 128 -9.30 13.37 -21.36
N THR A 129 -9.06 12.44 -20.43
CA THR A 129 -8.53 11.10 -20.74
C THR A 129 -9.55 10.29 -21.57
N ASP A 130 -10.81 10.34 -21.22
CA ASP A 130 -11.88 9.65 -21.96
C ASP A 130 -12.02 10.16 -23.40
N ARG A 131 -11.91 11.48 -23.60
CA ARG A 131 -11.86 12.10 -24.92
C ARG A 131 -10.55 11.89 -25.69
N ARG A 132 -9.58 11.15 -25.11
CA ARG A 132 -8.28 10.87 -25.72
C ARG A 132 -7.48 12.12 -26.07
N GLU A 133 -7.63 13.20 -25.31
CA GLU A 133 -6.86 14.42 -25.54
C GLU A 133 -5.34 14.14 -25.47
N PRO A 134 -4.51 14.71 -26.36
CA PRO A 134 -3.07 14.50 -26.33
C PRO A 134 -2.47 14.82 -24.96
N GLY A 135 -1.67 13.89 -24.41
CA GLY A 135 -1.02 14.02 -23.11
C GLY A 135 -1.94 13.87 -21.89
N ALA A 136 -3.24 13.58 -22.07
CA ALA A 136 -4.17 13.38 -20.97
C ALA A 136 -3.90 12.04 -20.26
N VAL A 137 -3.19 12.08 -19.13
CA VAL A 137 -2.96 10.94 -18.25
C VAL A 137 -3.61 11.21 -16.90
N THR A 138 -4.55 10.36 -16.50
CA THR A 138 -5.19 10.42 -15.18
C THR A 138 -4.45 9.51 -14.22
N ARG A 139 -3.73 10.08 -13.23
CA ARG A 139 -2.97 9.33 -12.23
C ARG A 139 -3.72 9.23 -10.93
N ILE A 140 -3.83 8.02 -10.40
CA ILE A 140 -4.46 7.69 -9.13
C ILE A 140 -3.38 7.17 -8.19
N LEU A 141 -3.21 7.79 -7.02
CA LEU A 141 -2.37 7.29 -5.95
C LEU A 141 -3.23 6.52 -4.96
N TYR A 142 -3.09 5.21 -4.89
CA TYR A 142 -3.87 4.36 -3.98
C TYR A 142 -3.05 3.97 -2.77
N TYR A 143 -3.13 4.76 -1.71
CA TYR A 143 -2.49 4.51 -0.43
C TYR A 143 -3.29 3.54 0.42
N GLY A 144 -2.58 2.68 1.15
CA GLY A 144 -3.21 1.76 2.08
C GLY A 144 -2.22 1.00 2.95
N ASP A 145 -2.77 0.09 3.71
CA ASP A 145 -2.01 -0.83 4.54
C ASP A 145 -1.68 -2.14 3.77
N SER A 146 -1.56 -3.27 4.50
CA SER A 146 -1.28 -4.58 3.90
C SER A 146 -2.35 -5.05 2.91
N THR A 147 -3.58 -4.55 2.99
CA THR A 147 -4.66 -4.91 2.05
C THR A 147 -4.41 -4.38 0.63
N ILE A 148 -3.62 -3.30 0.51
CA ILE A 148 -3.24 -2.70 -0.77
C ILE A 148 -1.81 -3.10 -1.21
N ALA A 149 -0.94 -3.46 -0.26
CA ALA A 149 0.47 -3.76 -0.52
C ALA A 149 0.72 -4.92 -1.50
N SER A 150 -0.25 -5.80 -1.70
CA SER A 150 -0.18 -6.93 -2.64
C SER A 150 -0.77 -6.62 -4.02
N ASP A 151 -1.18 -5.38 -4.29
CA ASP A 151 -1.72 -4.91 -5.58
C ASP A 151 -2.88 -5.78 -6.15
N TYR A 152 -3.66 -6.44 -5.29
CA TYR A 152 -4.84 -7.18 -5.77
C TYR A 152 -6.05 -6.25 -5.94
N VAL A 153 -6.38 -5.44 -4.93
CA VAL A 153 -7.47 -4.47 -5.01
C VAL A 153 -7.12 -3.37 -6.00
N SER A 154 -6.01 -2.68 -5.79
CA SER A 154 -5.51 -1.58 -6.62
C SER A 154 -5.24 -2.02 -8.07
N GLY A 155 -4.68 -3.21 -8.28
CA GLY A 155 -4.47 -3.79 -9.60
C GLY A 155 -5.78 -4.09 -10.33
N THR A 156 -6.82 -4.51 -9.62
CA THR A 156 -8.15 -4.68 -10.23
C THR A 156 -8.76 -3.33 -10.61
N VAL A 157 -8.65 -2.31 -9.74
CA VAL A 157 -9.06 -0.94 -10.07
C VAL A 157 -8.31 -0.43 -11.30
N ARG A 158 -6.98 -0.59 -11.34
CA ARG A 158 -6.14 -0.21 -12.48
C ARG A 158 -6.61 -0.86 -13.77
N ARG A 159 -6.73 -2.19 -13.82
CA ARG A 159 -7.14 -2.94 -15.02
C ARG A 159 -8.51 -2.51 -15.53
N ARG A 160 -9.49 -2.34 -14.64
CA ARG A 160 -10.86 -1.96 -15.03
C ARG A 160 -10.95 -0.53 -15.54
N LEU A 161 -10.27 0.41 -14.89
CA LEU A 161 -10.22 1.80 -15.37
C LEU A 161 -9.43 1.91 -16.68
N GLN A 162 -8.33 1.18 -16.82
CA GLN A 162 -7.57 1.12 -18.08
C GLN A 162 -8.38 0.52 -19.23
N ALA A 163 -9.16 -0.52 -18.97
CA ALA A 163 -10.05 -1.10 -19.99
C ALA A 163 -11.10 -0.10 -20.48
N ARG A 164 -11.60 0.78 -19.62
CA ARG A 164 -12.61 1.80 -19.97
C ARG A 164 -11.97 3.06 -20.57
N PHE A 165 -10.91 3.59 -19.95
CA PHE A 165 -10.35 4.91 -20.24
C PHE A 165 -9.00 4.87 -20.98
N GLY A 166 -8.40 3.70 -21.17
CA GLY A 166 -7.10 3.49 -21.81
C GLY A 166 -5.97 3.23 -20.84
N ASP A 167 -5.01 2.47 -21.30
CA ASP A 167 -3.83 2.07 -20.56
C ASP A 167 -2.69 3.06 -20.80
N ALA A 168 -2.35 3.89 -19.80
CA ALA A 168 -1.19 4.79 -19.80
C ALA A 168 0.00 4.26 -18.99
N GLY A 169 0.00 2.97 -18.64
CA GLY A 169 1.11 2.29 -17.97
C GLY A 169 0.75 1.73 -16.60
N HIS A 170 1.71 1.01 -16.03
CA HIS A 170 1.54 0.34 -14.73
C HIS A 170 1.49 1.34 -13.58
N GLY A 171 2.38 2.34 -13.59
CA GLY A 171 2.56 3.29 -12.51
C GLY A 171 3.81 3.03 -11.68
N PHE A 172 3.82 3.54 -10.45
CA PHE A 172 4.98 3.58 -9.56
C PHE A 172 5.22 2.26 -8.83
N ILE A 173 6.48 1.83 -8.82
CA ILE A 173 6.97 0.64 -8.13
C ILE A 173 8.19 1.00 -7.29
N LEU A 174 8.31 0.46 -6.07
CA LEU A 174 9.46 0.63 -5.20
C LEU A 174 10.73 0.01 -5.81
N VAL A 175 11.90 0.53 -5.43
CA VAL A 175 13.20 0.07 -5.95
C VAL A 175 13.50 -1.38 -5.56
N SER A 176 13.15 -1.76 -4.34
CA SER A 176 13.42 -3.10 -3.80
C SER A 176 12.26 -3.54 -2.91
N ASN A 177 12.30 -4.76 -2.42
CA ASN A 177 11.30 -5.29 -1.50
C ASN A 177 11.58 -4.80 -0.08
N PRO A 178 10.79 -3.86 0.47
CA PRO A 178 10.98 -3.39 1.84
C PRO A 178 10.41 -4.35 2.89
N TRP A 179 9.65 -5.36 2.45
CA TRP A 179 9.12 -6.50 3.21
C TRP A 179 8.99 -7.72 2.29
N GLU A 180 8.88 -8.91 2.88
CA GLU A 180 8.94 -10.20 2.18
C GLU A 180 7.85 -10.36 1.10
N TRP A 181 6.63 -9.83 1.34
CA TRP A 181 5.47 -10.01 0.45
C TRP A 181 5.17 -8.78 -0.42
N TYR A 182 6.19 -7.95 -0.71
CA TYR A 182 6.02 -6.86 -1.65
C TYR A 182 6.03 -7.41 -3.09
N PHE A 183 4.93 -7.23 -3.79
CA PHE A 183 4.86 -7.50 -5.23
C PHE A 183 3.76 -6.66 -5.88
N HIS A 184 3.85 -6.51 -7.20
CA HIS A 184 2.83 -5.89 -8.02
C HIS A 184 2.41 -6.85 -9.13
N ASN A 185 1.11 -6.83 -9.46
CA ASN A 185 0.58 -7.52 -10.61
C ASN A 185 0.92 -6.78 -11.91
N ASP A 186 0.94 -7.47 -13.03
CA ASP A 186 1.06 -6.87 -14.37
C ASP A 186 2.36 -6.08 -14.61
N VAL A 187 3.46 -6.49 -14.00
CA VAL A 187 4.77 -5.87 -14.17
C VAL A 187 5.89 -6.86 -13.84
N ALA A 188 7.05 -6.70 -14.44
CA ALA A 188 8.27 -7.40 -14.06
C ALA A 188 9.11 -6.51 -13.14
N HIS A 189 9.42 -6.99 -11.94
CA HIS A 189 10.25 -6.33 -10.96
C HIS A 189 11.14 -7.33 -10.23
N ALA A 190 12.39 -6.96 -10.01
CA ALA A 190 13.34 -7.69 -9.17
C ALA A 190 14.40 -6.74 -8.62
N SER A 191 15.04 -7.10 -7.54
CA SER A 191 16.18 -6.37 -6.99
C SER A 191 17.22 -7.32 -6.40
N ALA A 192 18.47 -6.85 -6.31
CA ALA A 192 19.60 -7.56 -5.72
C ALA A 192 20.61 -6.56 -5.16
N GLY A 193 21.59 -7.09 -4.42
CA GLY A 193 22.63 -6.29 -3.78
C GLY A 193 22.13 -5.58 -2.52
N GLU A 194 22.88 -4.59 -2.07
CA GLU A 194 22.64 -3.92 -0.80
C GLU A 194 21.72 -2.69 -0.97
N TRP A 195 20.49 -2.84 -0.51
CA TRP A 195 19.52 -1.76 -0.33
C TRP A 195 19.10 -1.68 1.13
N THR A 196 19.35 -0.54 1.78
CA THR A 196 18.83 -0.24 3.11
C THR A 196 17.51 0.49 2.96
N ALA A 197 16.42 -0.10 3.45
CA ALA A 197 15.08 0.50 3.41
C ALA A 197 14.77 1.27 4.69
N SER A 198 14.31 2.51 4.55
CA SER A 198 13.61 3.28 5.59
C SER A 198 12.15 3.40 5.22
N ARG A 199 11.22 3.26 6.19
CA ARG A 199 9.78 3.20 5.96
C ARG A 199 9.02 4.04 6.98
N LEU A 200 7.88 4.58 6.61
CA LEU A 200 6.99 5.28 7.55
C LEU A 200 6.52 4.38 8.71
N ALA A 201 6.41 3.07 8.47
CA ALA A 201 6.10 2.08 9.50
C ALA A 201 7.34 1.60 10.29
N GLY A 202 8.55 2.12 9.99
CA GLY A 202 9.83 1.78 10.62
C GLY A 202 10.64 0.76 9.81
N PRO A 203 11.98 0.81 9.91
CA PRO A 203 12.80 1.85 10.54
C PRO A 203 12.67 3.20 9.85
N LEU A 204 12.71 4.30 10.61
CA LEU A 204 12.47 5.64 10.10
C LEU A 204 13.71 6.24 9.39
N ALA A 205 13.48 7.09 8.38
CA ALA A 205 14.48 8.00 7.85
C ALA A 205 14.59 9.22 8.78
N ALA A 206 15.79 9.55 9.24
CA ALA A 206 16.02 10.64 10.19
C ALA A 206 15.61 12.03 9.67
N ASP A 207 15.54 12.19 8.35
CA ASP A 207 15.19 13.44 7.68
C ASP A 207 13.76 13.46 7.11
N GLY A 208 12.97 12.43 7.35
CA GLY A 208 11.60 12.34 6.85
C GLY A 208 11.47 12.30 5.30
N ALA A 209 12.58 12.17 4.56
CA ALA A 209 12.55 12.15 3.11
C ALA A 209 12.26 10.75 2.56
N TYR A 210 10.98 10.46 2.34
CA TYR A 210 10.48 9.23 1.73
C TYR A 210 9.95 9.49 0.33
N GLY A 211 9.90 8.45 -0.51
CA GLY A 211 9.21 8.51 -1.78
C GLY A 211 7.69 8.40 -1.64
N LEU A 212 7.00 8.41 -2.78
CA LEU A 212 5.53 8.32 -2.88
C LEU A 212 4.94 7.14 -2.10
N GLY A 213 5.62 5.99 -2.06
CA GLY A 213 5.16 4.81 -1.30
C GLY A 213 5.51 4.82 0.20
N GLY A 214 5.97 5.94 0.76
CA GLY A 214 6.39 6.01 2.16
C GLY A 214 7.65 5.20 2.48
N VAL A 215 8.49 4.94 1.46
CA VAL A 215 9.72 4.15 1.55
C VAL A 215 10.86 4.90 0.86
N ALA A 216 12.06 4.82 1.44
CA ALA A 216 13.30 5.28 0.82
C ALA A 216 14.32 4.13 0.84
N PHE A 217 15.07 3.97 -0.24
CA PHE A 217 16.14 2.97 -0.35
C PHE A 217 17.48 3.66 -0.50
N ALA A 218 18.42 3.34 0.38
CA ALA A 218 19.79 3.85 0.32
C ALA A 218 20.76 2.72 -0.08
N SER A 219 21.76 3.07 -0.91
CA SER A 219 22.88 2.19 -1.25
C SER A 219 24.16 3.01 -1.41
N TYR A 220 25.27 2.48 -0.93
CA TYR A 220 26.62 3.08 -1.13
C TYR A 220 27.35 2.50 -2.35
N GLY A 221 26.67 1.61 -3.09
CA GLY A 221 27.14 0.90 -4.27
C GLY A 221 26.68 -0.55 -4.26
N GLY A 222 26.57 -1.15 -5.45
CA GLY A 222 26.23 -2.58 -5.61
C GLY A 222 24.73 -2.92 -5.54
N GLY A 223 23.86 -2.01 -5.09
CA GLY A 223 22.42 -2.19 -5.21
C GLY A 223 21.97 -2.14 -6.67
N VAL A 224 21.17 -3.11 -7.11
CA VAL A 224 20.62 -3.19 -8.47
C VAL A 224 19.12 -3.49 -8.40
N ALA A 225 18.35 -2.85 -9.27
CA ALA A 225 16.94 -3.14 -9.46
C ALA A 225 16.60 -3.26 -10.95
N TRP A 226 15.60 -4.09 -11.28
CA TRP A 226 15.13 -4.30 -12.64
C TRP A 226 13.62 -4.06 -12.69
N PHE A 227 13.20 -3.36 -13.75
CA PHE A 227 11.81 -3.03 -14.01
C PHE A 227 11.48 -3.33 -15.46
N GLY A 228 10.26 -3.75 -15.75
CA GLY A 228 9.88 -3.98 -17.14
C GLY A 228 8.43 -4.34 -17.33
N ALA A 229 8.04 -4.43 -18.58
CA ALA A 229 6.73 -4.91 -18.96
C ALA A 229 6.48 -6.32 -18.40
N ALA A 230 5.22 -6.62 -18.09
CA ALA A 230 4.79 -7.95 -17.69
C ALA A 230 5.14 -8.98 -18.77
N THR A 231 5.59 -10.16 -18.36
CA THR A 231 5.92 -11.26 -19.27
C THR A 231 4.72 -12.17 -19.60
N HIS A 232 3.66 -12.07 -18.77
CA HIS A 232 2.43 -12.87 -18.88
C HIS A 232 1.19 -12.00 -18.68
N GLY A 233 0.02 -12.52 -19.02
CA GLY A 233 -1.25 -11.81 -18.89
C GLY A 233 -1.51 -10.81 -20.01
N GLU A 234 -2.63 -10.10 -19.93
CA GLU A 234 -3.09 -9.14 -20.94
C GLU A 234 -2.68 -7.70 -20.61
N PHE A 235 -2.45 -7.39 -19.32
CA PHE A 235 -2.14 -6.06 -18.82
C PHE A 235 -0.65 -5.85 -18.60
N GLY A 236 -0.22 -4.58 -18.55
CA GLY A 236 1.17 -4.20 -18.26
C GLY A 236 2.20 -4.65 -19.29
N ARG A 237 1.77 -5.02 -20.49
CA ARG A 237 2.61 -5.61 -21.56
C ARG A 237 3.53 -4.61 -22.25
N LYS A 238 3.31 -3.32 -22.04
CA LYS A 238 4.03 -2.25 -22.75
C LYS A 238 4.46 -1.15 -21.78
N VAL A 239 5.64 -0.62 -22.05
CA VAL A 239 6.22 0.55 -21.37
C VAL A 239 6.77 1.47 -22.46
N GLY A 240 6.49 2.76 -22.41
CA GLY A 240 7.03 3.79 -23.28
C GLY A 240 7.99 4.75 -22.55
N ARG A 241 7.93 4.79 -21.22
CA ARG A 241 8.75 5.65 -20.39
C ARG A 241 9.00 5.05 -19.01
N PHE A 242 10.21 5.20 -18.50
CA PHE A 242 10.59 4.93 -17.12
C PHE A 242 10.96 6.24 -16.43
N ASP A 243 10.30 6.56 -15.32
CA ASP A 243 10.58 7.74 -14.50
C ASP A 243 11.18 7.28 -13.17
N LEU A 244 12.51 7.41 -12.99
CA LEU A 244 13.21 7.10 -11.74
C LEU A 244 13.08 8.26 -10.77
N TYR A 245 12.49 8.04 -9.60
CA TYR A 245 12.39 9.00 -8.50
C TYR A 245 13.56 8.83 -7.55
N TYR A 246 14.29 9.92 -7.29
CA TYR A 246 15.50 9.91 -6.45
C TYR A 246 15.65 11.20 -5.66
N LEU A 247 16.51 11.16 -4.63
CA LEU A 247 16.94 12.33 -3.88
C LEU A 247 18.27 12.84 -4.42
N GLU A 248 18.27 14.06 -4.95
CA GLU A 248 19.49 14.85 -5.12
C GLU A 248 19.92 15.34 -3.72
N GLN A 249 21.20 15.13 -3.34
CA GLN A 249 21.65 15.45 -1.98
C GLN A 249 23.15 15.74 -1.91
N PRO A 250 23.62 16.50 -0.89
CA PRO A 250 25.04 16.67 -0.63
C PRO A 250 25.78 15.34 -0.52
N GLY A 251 26.91 15.22 -1.21
CA GLY A 251 27.71 13.99 -1.22
C GLY A 251 27.08 12.81 -1.96
N GLY A 252 25.97 13.02 -2.69
CA GLY A 252 25.29 11.96 -3.43
C GLY A 252 26.21 11.21 -4.40
N GLY A 253 25.94 9.90 -4.57
CA GLY A 253 26.66 9.00 -5.47
C GLY A 253 26.09 8.98 -6.88
N ASP A 254 26.60 8.07 -7.68
CA ASP A 254 26.21 7.91 -9.09
C ASP A 254 25.20 6.77 -9.28
N VAL A 255 24.33 6.95 -10.26
CA VAL A 255 23.36 5.94 -10.72
C VAL A 255 23.63 5.59 -12.17
N GLU A 256 23.62 4.31 -12.48
CA GLU A 256 23.63 3.80 -13.85
C GLU A 256 22.25 3.28 -14.22
N LEU A 257 21.75 3.73 -15.38
CA LEU A 257 20.53 3.26 -16.00
C LEU A 257 20.88 2.53 -17.28
N THR A 258 20.32 1.34 -17.47
CA THR A 258 20.52 0.56 -18.69
C THR A 258 19.19 0.00 -19.16
N VAL A 259 18.76 0.41 -20.36
CA VAL A 259 17.63 -0.19 -21.07
C VAL A 259 18.16 -1.34 -21.92
N ARG A 260 17.56 -2.51 -21.81
CA ARG A 260 17.98 -3.69 -22.58
C ARG A 260 17.90 -3.43 -24.09
N GLY A 261 19.04 -3.55 -24.77
CA GLY A 261 19.13 -3.32 -26.21
C GLY A 261 19.16 -1.86 -26.65
N GLY A 262 19.30 -0.92 -25.70
CA GLY A 262 19.22 0.53 -25.97
C GLY A 262 20.11 1.38 -25.09
N VAL A 263 19.54 2.42 -24.53
CA VAL A 263 20.24 3.48 -23.80
C VAL A 263 20.98 2.95 -22.58
N ARG A 264 22.22 3.40 -22.41
CA ARG A 264 22.99 3.31 -21.17
C ARG A 264 23.37 4.71 -20.74
N GLU A 265 23.00 5.08 -19.53
CA GLU A 265 23.25 6.39 -18.96
C GLU A 265 23.83 6.28 -17.56
N ARG A 266 24.75 7.17 -17.19
CA ARG A 266 25.23 7.36 -15.82
C ARG A 266 25.08 8.82 -15.46
N PHE A 267 24.55 9.09 -14.27
CA PHE A 267 24.41 10.45 -13.74
C PHE A 267 24.68 10.48 -12.24
N SER A 268 25.00 11.67 -11.71
CA SER A 268 25.24 11.88 -10.29
C SER A 268 23.96 12.36 -9.59
N THR A 269 23.72 11.85 -8.37
CA THR A 269 22.68 12.36 -7.46
C THR A 269 23.20 13.44 -6.53
N ARG A 270 24.43 13.95 -6.78
CA ARG A 270 25.04 15.00 -5.97
C ARG A 270 24.43 16.36 -6.28
N GLY A 271 24.04 17.07 -5.24
CA GLY A 271 23.53 18.44 -5.28
C GLY A 271 23.95 19.24 -4.04
N ASN A 272 23.57 20.50 -4.00
CA ASN A 272 23.89 21.41 -2.89
C ASN A 272 22.88 21.30 -1.73
N ALA A 273 21.68 20.78 -2.00
CA ALA A 273 20.59 20.60 -1.05
C ALA A 273 19.89 19.25 -1.31
N LYS A 274 19.02 18.84 -0.38
CA LYS A 274 18.12 17.70 -0.60
C LYS A 274 16.93 18.17 -1.42
N VAL A 275 16.76 17.62 -2.61
CA VAL A 275 15.68 17.95 -3.55
C VAL A 275 15.18 16.67 -4.21
N SER A 276 13.85 16.50 -4.28
CA SER A 276 13.24 15.42 -5.04
C SER A 276 13.45 15.61 -6.53
N ARG A 277 13.86 14.57 -7.23
CA ARG A 277 14.10 14.60 -8.67
C ARG A 277 13.49 13.39 -9.35
N VAL A 278 13.21 13.56 -10.63
CA VAL A 278 12.84 12.48 -11.55
C VAL A 278 13.81 12.47 -12.73
N ARG A 279 14.28 11.26 -13.09
CA ARG A 279 15.03 11.00 -14.30
C ARG A 279 14.19 10.17 -15.24
N SER A 280 13.76 10.74 -16.36
CA SER A 280 12.92 10.08 -17.35
C SER A 280 13.75 9.48 -18.47
N LEU A 281 13.43 8.23 -18.85
CA LEU A 281 13.97 7.53 -20.01
C LEU A 281 12.81 7.11 -20.91
N HIS A 282 12.77 7.68 -22.12
CA HIS A 282 11.80 7.29 -23.15
C HIS A 282 12.31 6.10 -23.95
N VAL A 283 11.42 5.19 -24.26
CA VAL A 283 11.67 3.97 -25.05
C VAL A 283 10.51 3.76 -26.02
N ASP A 284 10.72 2.92 -27.03
CA ASP A 284 9.62 2.51 -27.91
C ASP A 284 8.54 1.77 -27.07
N ASP A 285 7.25 2.12 -27.29
CA ASP A 285 6.11 1.56 -26.55
C ASP A 285 5.99 0.05 -26.79
N GLY A 286 6.62 -0.74 -25.90
CA GLY A 286 6.78 -2.18 -26.07
C GLY A 286 7.28 -2.92 -24.82
N GLU A 287 7.84 -4.10 -25.03
CA GLU A 287 8.39 -4.97 -23.99
C GLU A 287 9.78 -4.46 -23.52
N ALA A 288 9.81 -3.25 -22.96
CA ALA A 288 11.05 -2.65 -22.46
C ALA A 288 11.42 -3.15 -21.05
N LYS A 289 12.74 -3.18 -20.79
CA LYS A 289 13.30 -3.52 -19.47
C LYS A 289 14.41 -2.53 -19.10
N LEU A 290 14.29 -1.96 -17.90
CA LEU A 290 15.25 -1.05 -17.28
C LEU A 290 16.01 -1.76 -16.16
N SER A 291 17.33 -1.59 -16.10
CA SER A 291 18.16 -1.85 -14.93
C SER A 291 18.62 -0.54 -14.32
N VAL A 292 18.46 -0.40 -13.00
CA VAL A 292 18.91 0.72 -12.18
C VAL A 292 19.97 0.22 -11.22
N ARG A 293 21.15 0.82 -11.21
CA ARG A 293 22.28 0.41 -10.36
C ARG A 293 22.81 1.59 -9.57
N ALA A 294 23.01 1.43 -8.27
CA ALA A 294 23.83 2.32 -7.46
C ALA A 294 25.32 2.07 -7.79
N ALA A 295 25.96 3.06 -8.43
CA ALA A 295 27.31 2.90 -8.97
C ALA A 295 28.42 3.37 -8.03
N GLY A 296 28.08 3.78 -6.80
CA GLY A 296 29.03 4.26 -5.79
C GLY A 296 29.37 5.74 -5.92
N GLY A 297 30.51 6.15 -5.35
CA GLY A 297 30.93 7.58 -5.33
C GLY A 297 30.22 8.41 -4.26
N GLY A 298 29.41 7.80 -3.41
CA GLY A 298 28.63 8.39 -2.33
C GLY A 298 27.31 7.64 -2.11
N PRO A 299 26.50 8.04 -1.11
CA PRO A 299 25.19 7.46 -0.87
C PRO A 299 24.21 7.83 -2.00
N VAL A 300 23.55 6.82 -2.56
CA VAL A 300 22.43 6.99 -3.49
C VAL A 300 21.15 6.73 -2.72
N ARG A 301 20.16 7.64 -2.80
CA ARG A 301 18.83 7.44 -2.24
C ARG A 301 17.80 7.44 -3.37
N LEU A 302 17.14 6.30 -3.57
CA LEU A 302 16.11 6.10 -4.58
C LEU A 302 14.78 5.78 -3.92
N PHE A 303 13.69 6.12 -4.59
CA PHE A 303 12.33 5.92 -4.08
C PHE A 303 11.58 4.86 -4.86
N GLY A 304 11.62 4.91 -6.18
CA GLY A 304 10.92 3.99 -7.06
C GLY A 304 11.04 4.38 -8.52
N VAL A 305 10.39 3.60 -9.37
CA VAL A 305 10.31 3.85 -10.82
C VAL A 305 8.84 3.80 -11.23
N ALA A 306 8.35 4.85 -11.92
CA ALA A 306 7.06 4.77 -12.58
C ALA A 306 7.25 4.26 -14.02
N LEU A 307 6.43 3.29 -14.40
CA LEU A 307 6.38 2.72 -15.74
C LEU A 307 5.13 3.25 -16.44
N GLU A 308 5.31 4.15 -17.40
CA GLU A 308 4.22 4.80 -18.11
C GLU A 308 4.31 4.63 -19.63
N ARG A 309 3.28 5.05 -20.30
CA ARG A 309 3.17 5.09 -21.76
C ARG A 309 2.77 6.51 -22.16
N ASP A 310 3.41 7.07 -23.18
CA ASP A 310 3.13 8.43 -23.64
C ASP A 310 1.84 8.46 -24.52
N ARG A 311 0.70 8.09 -23.89
CA ARG A 311 -0.62 8.06 -24.51
C ARG A 311 -1.73 8.33 -23.49
N PRO A 312 -2.89 8.85 -23.94
CA PRO A 312 -4.02 9.07 -23.06
C PRO A 312 -4.50 7.77 -22.40
N GLY A 313 -4.72 7.83 -21.08
CA GLY A 313 -5.17 6.69 -20.30
C GLY A 313 -5.05 6.92 -18.79
N VAL A 314 -5.31 5.86 -18.04
CA VAL A 314 -5.24 5.83 -16.58
C VAL A 314 -3.97 5.13 -16.12
N VAL A 315 -3.38 5.66 -15.05
CA VAL A 315 -2.32 5.04 -14.25
C VAL A 315 -2.83 4.94 -12.81
N CYS A 316 -2.59 3.80 -12.15
CA CYS A 316 -2.95 3.64 -10.74
C CYS A 316 -1.76 3.07 -9.96
N ASP A 317 -1.17 3.91 -9.12
CA ASP A 317 -0.04 3.56 -8.26
C ASP A 317 -0.55 2.83 -7.02
N ALA A 318 -0.16 1.57 -6.85
CA ALA A 318 -0.46 0.80 -5.64
C ALA A 318 0.59 1.12 -4.56
N LEU A 319 0.23 1.97 -3.60
CA LEU A 319 1.12 2.51 -2.57
C LEU A 319 0.78 1.96 -1.18
N GLY A 320 0.48 0.66 -1.11
CA GLY A 320 0.24 -0.03 0.15
C GLY A 320 1.53 -0.30 0.92
N SER A 321 1.48 -0.22 2.25
CA SER A 321 2.61 -0.48 3.13
C SER A 321 2.20 -1.38 4.30
N HIS A 322 2.93 -2.49 4.49
CA HIS A 322 2.67 -3.42 5.60
C HIS A 322 2.84 -2.73 6.96
N GLY A 323 1.86 -2.93 7.85
CA GLY A 323 1.87 -2.38 9.19
C GLY A 323 1.60 -0.87 9.26
N ALA A 324 1.33 -0.21 8.13
CA ALA A 324 1.11 1.22 8.11
C ALA A 324 -0.27 1.59 8.68
N MET A 325 -0.29 2.70 9.42
CA MET A 325 -1.49 3.43 9.84
C MET A 325 -1.55 4.75 9.08
N ALA A 326 -2.76 5.26 8.85
CA ALA A 326 -2.95 6.52 8.12
C ALA A 326 -2.11 7.67 8.69
N VAL A 327 -2.08 7.79 10.01
CA VAL A 327 -1.35 8.86 10.73
C VAL A 327 0.17 8.82 10.54
N TYR A 328 0.75 7.71 10.03
CA TYR A 328 2.20 7.64 9.80
C TYR A 328 2.67 8.56 8.67
N TRP A 329 1.78 9.02 7.80
CA TRP A 329 2.12 9.99 6.75
C TRP A 329 2.58 11.33 7.31
N GLN A 330 2.19 11.70 8.52
CA GLN A 330 2.69 12.88 9.25
C GLN A 330 4.19 12.80 9.63
N ARG A 331 4.83 11.63 9.47
CA ARG A 331 6.28 11.44 9.70
C ARG A 331 7.15 11.91 8.53
N GLN A 332 6.52 12.28 7.42
CA GLN A 332 7.24 12.82 6.27
C GLN A 332 7.67 14.27 6.48
N ASP A 333 8.81 14.65 5.88
CA ASP A 333 9.11 16.06 5.63
C ASP A 333 8.09 16.63 4.66
N ARG A 334 7.35 17.65 5.08
CA ARG A 334 6.24 18.23 4.33
C ARG A 334 6.68 18.81 2.98
N THR A 335 7.82 19.49 2.95
CA THR A 335 8.35 20.11 1.72
C THR A 335 8.70 19.04 0.71
N HIS A 336 9.41 18.00 1.15
CA HIS A 336 9.78 16.88 0.32
C HIS A 336 8.53 16.10 -0.18
N TRP A 337 7.52 15.92 0.67
CA TRP A 337 6.28 15.26 0.26
C TRP A 337 5.54 16.06 -0.83
N LYS A 338 5.45 17.38 -0.67
CA LYS A 338 4.87 18.27 -1.69
C LYS A 338 5.65 18.20 -3.00
N GLU A 339 6.99 18.17 -2.96
CA GLU A 339 7.82 17.94 -4.15
C GLU A 339 7.51 16.62 -4.85
N GLN A 340 7.40 15.52 -4.10
CA GLN A 340 7.06 14.20 -4.64
C GLN A 340 5.65 14.21 -5.31
N MET A 341 4.66 14.83 -4.66
CA MET A 341 3.31 14.97 -5.20
C MET A 341 3.29 15.81 -6.48
N ALA A 342 4.01 16.93 -6.50
CA ALA A 342 4.11 17.80 -7.70
C ALA A 342 4.76 17.06 -8.87
N LEU A 343 5.83 16.28 -8.62
CA LEU A 343 6.48 15.45 -9.64
C LEU A 343 5.57 14.33 -10.16
N ARG A 344 4.67 13.81 -9.33
CA ARG A 344 3.74 12.75 -9.75
C ARG A 344 2.48 13.26 -10.40
N ASP A 345 2.02 14.46 -10.04
CA ASP A 345 0.82 15.13 -10.56
C ASP A 345 -0.44 14.23 -10.49
N PRO A 346 -0.90 13.82 -9.29
CA PRO A 346 -2.08 12.98 -9.15
C PRO A 346 -3.37 13.72 -9.49
N ALA A 347 -4.35 13.00 -10.05
CA ALA A 347 -5.73 13.46 -10.19
C ALA A 347 -6.59 13.04 -9.00
N LEU A 348 -6.28 11.89 -8.41
CA LEU A 348 -6.99 11.32 -7.27
C LEU A 348 -6.00 10.70 -6.28
N VAL A 349 -6.18 10.99 -5.00
CA VAL A 349 -5.52 10.32 -3.88
C VAL A 349 -6.57 9.49 -3.15
N VAL A 350 -6.37 8.18 -3.09
CA VAL A 350 -7.22 7.23 -2.36
C VAL A 350 -6.51 6.82 -1.07
N LEU A 351 -7.22 6.87 0.05
CA LEU A 351 -6.74 6.42 1.37
C LEU A 351 -7.58 5.24 1.84
N GLN A 352 -6.96 4.06 2.02
CA GLN A 352 -7.62 2.87 2.58
C GLN A 352 -6.82 2.31 3.75
N TYR A 353 -7.18 2.72 4.96
CA TYR A 353 -6.54 2.36 6.21
C TYR A 353 -7.58 1.93 7.25
N GLY A 354 -7.12 1.36 8.36
CA GLY A 354 -7.97 0.95 9.48
C GLY A 354 -7.65 -0.46 10.00
N THR A 355 -6.98 -1.28 9.18
CA THR A 355 -6.61 -2.65 9.56
C THR A 355 -5.68 -2.65 10.77
N ASN A 356 -4.59 -1.86 10.72
CA ASN A 356 -3.61 -1.79 11.81
C ASN A 356 -4.10 -0.96 12.98
N GLU A 357 -4.86 0.10 12.74
CA GLU A 357 -5.54 0.88 13.77
C GLU A 357 -6.46 0.00 14.62
N SER A 358 -7.10 -0.99 14.00
CA SER A 358 -7.99 -1.92 14.71
C SER A 358 -7.27 -2.89 15.66
N GLU A 359 -5.94 -2.96 15.62
CA GLU A 359 -5.11 -3.73 16.57
C GLU A 359 -4.79 -2.96 17.85
N LEU A 360 -5.00 -1.66 17.89
CA LEU A 360 -4.73 -0.86 19.07
C LEU A 360 -5.65 -1.30 20.21
N SER A 361 -5.05 -1.71 21.33
CA SER A 361 -5.79 -2.20 22.51
C SER A 361 -6.63 -1.11 23.17
N GLN A 362 -6.21 0.14 23.03
CA GLN A 362 -6.91 1.33 23.47
C GLN A 362 -6.69 2.41 22.42
N MET A 363 -7.76 2.80 21.72
CA MET A 363 -7.75 3.90 20.77
C MET A 363 -8.43 5.10 21.39
N ASP A 364 -7.74 6.24 21.42
CA ASP A 364 -8.35 7.52 21.68
C ASP A 364 -9.03 7.99 20.38
N HIS A 365 -10.35 7.90 20.33
CA HIS A 365 -11.16 8.22 19.16
C HIS A 365 -11.01 9.69 18.74
N GLU A 366 -11.02 10.63 19.70
CA GLU A 366 -10.87 12.06 19.39
C GLU A 366 -9.47 12.36 18.84
N GLN A 367 -8.45 11.74 19.41
CA GLN A 367 -7.09 11.89 18.92
C GLN A 367 -6.92 11.30 17.53
N TYR A 368 -7.53 10.14 17.25
CA TYR A 368 -7.52 9.53 15.92
C TYR A 368 -8.22 10.45 14.90
N GLU A 369 -9.41 10.97 15.21
CA GLU A 369 -10.15 11.88 14.33
C GLU A 369 -9.35 13.15 14.02
N ARG A 370 -8.74 13.77 15.02
CA ARG A 370 -7.87 14.95 14.81
C ARG A 370 -6.73 14.62 13.86
N ALA A 371 -5.98 13.54 14.11
CA ALA A 371 -4.83 13.16 13.29
C ALA A 371 -5.25 12.77 11.86
N PHE A 372 -6.43 12.16 11.69
CA PHE A 372 -6.94 11.80 10.38
C PHE A 372 -7.46 13.03 9.61
N SER A 373 -8.05 14.02 10.32
CA SER A 373 -8.43 15.32 9.77
C SER A 373 -7.20 16.08 9.26
N GLU A 374 -6.17 16.19 10.08
CA GLU A 374 -4.91 16.84 9.71
C GLU A 374 -4.25 16.18 8.49
N LEU A 375 -4.34 14.85 8.36
CA LEU A 375 -3.85 14.14 7.19
C LEU A 375 -4.62 14.53 5.91
N ILE A 376 -5.94 14.61 5.96
CA ILE A 376 -6.75 14.99 4.80
C ILE A 376 -6.47 16.45 4.41
N ASP A 377 -6.42 17.37 5.39
CA ASP A 377 -6.09 18.78 5.16
C ASP A 377 -4.68 18.93 4.56
N GLU A 378 -3.73 18.16 5.05
CA GLU A 378 -2.37 18.15 4.51
C GLU A 378 -2.33 17.63 3.08
N LEU A 379 -3.10 16.60 2.74
CA LEU A 379 -3.19 16.10 1.37
C LEU A 379 -3.75 17.14 0.41
N HIS A 380 -4.72 17.94 0.81
CA HIS A 380 -5.21 19.06 -0.03
C HIS A 380 -4.12 20.11 -0.29
N VAL A 381 -3.15 20.27 0.61
CA VAL A 381 -2.01 21.18 0.43
C VAL A 381 -0.89 20.58 -0.41
N VAL A 382 -0.49 19.32 -0.14
CA VAL A 382 0.67 18.71 -0.81
C VAL A 382 0.32 18.14 -2.18
N ALA A 383 -0.93 17.72 -2.40
CA ALA A 383 -1.47 17.22 -3.66
C ALA A 383 -2.47 18.21 -4.26
N GLU A 384 -2.09 19.48 -4.32
CA GLU A 384 -2.93 20.57 -4.84
C GLU A 384 -3.51 20.22 -6.22
N GLY A 385 -4.83 20.36 -6.37
CA GLY A 385 -5.56 20.01 -7.60
C GLY A 385 -5.89 18.54 -7.77
N ALA A 386 -5.60 17.69 -6.77
CA ALA A 386 -6.11 16.32 -6.70
C ALA A 386 -7.39 16.24 -5.85
N SER A 387 -8.30 15.35 -6.23
CA SER A 387 -9.39 14.92 -5.36
C SER A 387 -8.89 13.92 -4.31
N VAL A 388 -9.55 13.86 -3.15
CA VAL A 388 -9.28 12.88 -2.09
C VAL A 388 -10.48 11.96 -1.89
N LEU A 389 -10.25 10.64 -1.90
CA LEU A 389 -11.26 9.62 -1.63
C LEU A 389 -10.81 8.75 -0.45
N VAL A 390 -11.55 8.76 0.63
CA VAL A 390 -11.36 7.82 1.74
C VAL A 390 -12.17 6.56 1.45
N VAL A 391 -11.51 5.43 1.50
CA VAL A 391 -12.10 4.09 1.36
C VAL A 391 -12.04 3.42 2.72
N ALA A 392 -13.21 3.05 3.26
CA ALA A 392 -13.32 2.46 4.58
C ALA A 392 -12.48 1.16 4.71
N PRO A 393 -12.04 0.77 5.91
CA PRO A 393 -11.45 -0.53 6.13
C PRO A 393 -12.45 -1.66 5.80
N LEU A 394 -11.90 -2.84 5.56
CA LEU A 394 -12.67 -4.07 5.42
C LEU A 394 -13.29 -4.47 6.77
N ASP A 395 -14.31 -5.33 6.74
CA ASP A 395 -14.69 -6.08 7.94
C ASP A 395 -13.50 -6.92 8.41
N ARG A 396 -13.32 -7.02 9.71
CA ARG A 396 -12.36 -7.90 10.38
C ARG A 396 -13.09 -8.74 11.41
N ALA A 397 -12.81 -10.04 11.43
CA ALA A 397 -13.42 -10.93 12.41
C ALA A 397 -12.45 -11.27 13.54
N GLU A 398 -13.03 -11.58 14.70
CA GLU A 398 -12.34 -12.19 15.84
C GLU A 398 -13.16 -13.35 16.36
N VAL A 399 -12.53 -14.25 17.10
CA VAL A 399 -13.21 -15.34 17.79
C VAL A 399 -13.66 -14.85 19.17
N ARG A 400 -14.99 -14.81 19.40
CA ARG A 400 -15.57 -14.47 20.70
C ARG A 400 -16.60 -15.53 21.09
N ALA A 401 -16.37 -16.19 22.22
CA ALA A 401 -17.19 -17.32 22.69
C ALA A 401 -17.38 -18.41 21.61
N GLY A 402 -16.32 -18.78 20.90
CA GLY A 402 -16.33 -19.81 19.85
C GLY A 402 -17.03 -19.42 18.54
N LYS A 403 -17.45 -18.17 18.39
CA LYS A 403 -18.08 -17.63 17.17
C LYS A 403 -17.20 -16.57 16.52
N LEU A 404 -17.21 -16.52 15.18
CA LEU A 404 -16.62 -15.43 14.41
C LEU A 404 -17.56 -14.24 14.43
N VAL A 405 -17.09 -13.10 14.92
CA VAL A 405 -17.83 -11.84 14.99
C VAL A 405 -16.98 -10.70 14.46
N THR A 406 -17.59 -9.67 13.92
CA THR A 406 -16.89 -8.42 13.55
C THR A 406 -16.20 -7.82 14.78
N ARG A 407 -14.96 -7.38 14.65
CA ARG A 407 -14.28 -6.60 15.71
C ARG A 407 -15.00 -5.27 15.91
N PRO A 408 -15.45 -4.93 17.12
CA PRO A 408 -16.24 -3.70 17.36
C PRO A 408 -15.57 -2.43 16.86
N ILE A 409 -14.25 -2.30 17.07
CA ILE A 409 -13.45 -1.12 16.67
C ILE A 409 -13.50 -0.83 15.15
N ILE A 410 -13.72 -1.84 14.31
CA ILE A 410 -13.87 -1.62 12.86
C ILE A 410 -15.10 -0.76 12.57
N VAL A 411 -16.20 -0.99 13.28
CA VAL A 411 -17.44 -0.20 13.10
C VAL A 411 -17.21 1.26 13.49
N ASP A 412 -16.49 1.47 14.59
CA ASP A 412 -16.14 2.81 15.07
C ASP A 412 -15.20 3.51 14.08
N LEU A 413 -14.16 2.81 13.57
CA LEU A 413 -13.24 3.33 12.56
C LEU A 413 -13.98 3.76 11.28
N VAL A 414 -14.90 2.93 10.78
CA VAL A 414 -15.72 3.27 9.60
C VAL A 414 -16.51 4.56 9.84
N ALA A 415 -17.15 4.67 11.01
CA ALA A 415 -17.94 5.86 11.36
C ALA A 415 -17.06 7.11 11.50
N MET A 416 -15.90 7.01 12.16
CA MET A 416 -14.96 8.12 12.33
C MET A 416 -14.38 8.57 10.98
N GLN A 417 -13.89 7.65 10.17
CA GLN A 417 -13.32 7.97 8.85
C GLN A 417 -14.35 8.61 7.93
N ARG A 418 -15.60 8.09 7.91
CA ARG A 418 -16.70 8.69 7.15
C ARG A 418 -16.95 10.13 7.59
N ARG A 419 -17.10 10.39 8.89
CA ARG A 419 -17.36 11.71 9.44
C ARG A 419 -16.25 12.69 9.09
N VAL A 420 -15.00 12.30 9.32
CA VAL A 420 -13.83 13.13 9.03
C VAL A 420 -13.71 13.41 7.54
N ALA A 421 -13.77 12.38 6.68
CA ALA A 421 -13.66 12.57 5.23
C ALA A 421 -14.65 13.61 4.71
N LEU A 422 -15.92 13.46 5.06
CA LEU A 422 -16.98 14.35 4.58
C LEU A 422 -16.86 15.76 5.15
N ALA A 423 -16.42 15.92 6.41
CA ALA A 423 -16.23 17.23 7.04
C ALA A 423 -15.02 18.00 6.45
N HIS A 424 -13.99 17.29 5.96
CA HIS A 424 -12.76 17.87 5.43
C HIS A 424 -12.68 17.84 3.89
N GLY A 425 -13.84 17.80 3.19
CA GLY A 425 -13.93 17.97 1.73
C GLY A 425 -13.45 16.79 0.92
N ALA A 426 -13.25 15.62 1.54
CA ALA A 426 -12.98 14.37 0.85
C ALA A 426 -14.28 13.58 0.58
N SER A 427 -14.28 12.76 -0.46
CA SER A 427 -15.32 11.76 -0.67
C SER A 427 -15.08 10.52 0.18
N PHE A 428 -16.15 9.74 0.40
CA PHE A 428 -16.08 8.50 1.17
C PHE A 428 -16.73 7.32 0.44
N TRP A 429 -16.07 6.16 0.42
CA TRP A 429 -16.65 4.90 -0.06
C TRP A 429 -16.58 3.82 1.02
N ASN A 430 -17.72 3.19 1.33
CA ASN A 430 -17.84 2.28 2.45
C ASN A 430 -17.60 0.83 2.04
N THR A 431 -16.34 0.38 2.06
CA THR A 431 -15.95 -1.02 1.78
C THR A 431 -16.60 -2.00 2.73
N PHE A 432 -16.71 -1.63 4.01
CA PHE A 432 -17.34 -2.48 5.03
C PHE A 432 -18.79 -2.84 4.66
N ASP A 433 -19.58 -1.85 4.26
CA ASP A 433 -20.95 -2.08 3.81
C ASP A 433 -21.00 -2.80 2.45
N ALA A 434 -20.11 -2.46 1.53
CA ALA A 434 -20.01 -3.13 0.23
C ALA A 434 -19.78 -4.64 0.37
N MET A 435 -18.99 -5.07 1.35
CA MET A 435 -18.76 -6.49 1.68
C MET A 435 -19.99 -7.21 2.25
N GLY A 436 -21.00 -6.45 2.71
CA GLY A 436 -22.19 -6.98 3.40
C GLY A 436 -22.30 -6.54 4.87
N GLY A 437 -21.42 -5.68 5.37
CA GLY A 437 -21.44 -5.15 6.74
C GLY A 437 -20.97 -6.14 7.80
N LYS A 438 -21.52 -6.01 9.02
CA LYS A 438 -21.15 -6.85 10.16
C LYS A 438 -21.26 -8.35 9.85
N GLY A 439 -20.18 -9.11 10.12
CA GLY A 439 -20.08 -10.55 9.91
C GLY A 439 -19.68 -10.94 8.48
N SER A 440 -19.48 -10.00 7.58
CA SER A 440 -19.12 -10.30 6.19
C SER A 440 -17.79 -11.05 6.10
N MET A 441 -16.76 -10.67 6.87
CA MET A 441 -15.48 -11.39 6.92
C MET A 441 -15.65 -12.87 7.28
N ALA A 442 -16.50 -13.16 8.26
CA ALA A 442 -16.78 -14.55 8.65
C ALA A 442 -17.46 -15.36 7.52
N HIS A 443 -18.30 -14.74 6.71
CA HIS A 443 -18.89 -15.35 5.52
C HIS A 443 -17.88 -15.54 4.41
N TRP A 444 -17.01 -14.55 4.16
CA TRP A 444 -15.97 -14.59 3.12
C TRP A 444 -14.92 -15.67 3.37
N VAL A 445 -14.52 -15.88 4.63
CA VAL A 445 -13.60 -16.96 5.02
C VAL A 445 -14.24 -18.34 4.76
N LYS A 446 -15.54 -18.48 4.96
CA LYS A 446 -16.28 -19.74 4.77
C LYS A 446 -16.78 -19.97 3.35
N ALA A 447 -16.69 -18.97 2.48
CA ALA A 447 -17.16 -19.03 1.11
C ALA A 447 -16.45 -20.12 0.29
N ARG A 448 -17.11 -20.58 -0.77
CA ARG A 448 -16.55 -21.51 -1.75
C ARG A 448 -16.85 -21.00 -3.17
N PRO A 449 -15.82 -20.56 -3.91
CA PRO A 449 -14.39 -20.42 -3.52
C PRO A 449 -14.17 -19.45 -2.37
N GLN A 450 -13.06 -19.62 -1.63
CA GLN A 450 -12.71 -18.81 -0.47
C GLN A 450 -12.34 -17.39 -0.87
N MET A 451 -12.89 -16.38 -0.18
CA MET A 451 -12.72 -14.97 -0.52
C MET A 451 -11.89 -14.18 0.52
N ALA A 452 -11.66 -14.73 1.70
CA ALA A 452 -10.81 -14.15 2.73
C ALA A 452 -9.92 -15.20 3.40
N GLY A 453 -8.78 -14.79 3.94
CA GLY A 453 -7.79 -15.63 4.60
C GLY A 453 -8.26 -16.15 5.96
N ALA A 454 -7.61 -17.22 6.43
CA ALA A 454 -7.85 -17.78 7.76
C ALA A 454 -7.41 -16.84 8.91
N ASP A 455 -6.65 -15.80 8.59
CA ASP A 455 -6.26 -14.72 9.51
C ASP A 455 -7.41 -13.77 9.86
N LEU A 456 -8.57 -13.94 9.25
CA LEU A 456 -9.79 -13.16 9.50
C LEU A 456 -9.63 -11.66 9.19
N THR A 457 -8.69 -11.31 8.35
CA THR A 457 -8.26 -9.93 8.08
C THR A 457 -8.10 -9.64 6.59
N HIS A 458 -7.29 -10.45 5.89
CA HIS A 458 -6.94 -10.21 4.50
C HIS A 458 -7.85 -10.98 3.54
N THR A 459 -8.15 -10.36 2.41
CA THR A 459 -8.85 -11.05 1.32
C THR A 459 -7.91 -12.00 0.57
N THR A 460 -8.48 -13.03 -0.05
CA THR A 460 -7.80 -13.75 -1.13
C THR A 460 -7.75 -12.87 -2.39
N PRO A 461 -6.96 -13.23 -3.43
CA PRO A 461 -7.00 -12.53 -4.71
C PRO A 461 -8.42 -12.38 -5.27
N LEU A 462 -9.26 -13.42 -5.14
CA LEU A 462 -10.66 -13.39 -5.57
C LEU A 462 -11.50 -12.36 -4.79
N GLY A 463 -11.36 -12.32 -3.46
CA GLY A 463 -12.06 -11.32 -2.65
C GLY A 463 -11.61 -9.89 -2.96
N ALA A 464 -10.32 -9.69 -3.18
CA ALA A 464 -9.76 -8.40 -3.60
C ALA A 464 -10.26 -7.97 -4.99
N GLU A 465 -10.39 -8.93 -5.92
CA GLU A 465 -10.96 -8.67 -7.25
C GLU A 465 -12.42 -8.21 -7.16
N VAL A 466 -13.21 -8.80 -6.28
CA VAL A 466 -14.60 -8.37 -6.02
C VAL A 466 -14.62 -6.93 -5.51
N LEU A 467 -13.80 -6.58 -4.50
CA LEU A 467 -13.77 -5.22 -3.95
C LEU A 467 -13.27 -4.19 -4.97
N GLY A 468 -12.19 -4.50 -5.67
CA GLY A 468 -11.66 -3.62 -6.72
C GLY A 468 -12.67 -3.41 -7.86
N SER A 469 -13.44 -4.45 -8.19
CA SER A 469 -14.51 -4.35 -9.19
C SER A 469 -15.63 -3.43 -8.72
N MET A 470 -16.11 -3.61 -7.50
CA MET A 470 -17.19 -2.79 -6.92
C MET A 470 -16.79 -1.32 -6.83
N LEU A 471 -15.57 -1.02 -6.36
CA LEU A 471 -15.05 0.36 -6.31
C LEU A 471 -14.93 0.97 -7.71
N SER A 472 -14.38 0.22 -8.66
CA SER A 472 -14.24 0.70 -10.05
C SER A 472 -15.59 1.00 -10.69
N ASP A 473 -16.56 0.11 -10.53
CA ASP A 473 -17.90 0.29 -11.08
C ASP A 473 -18.60 1.50 -10.47
N THR A 474 -18.39 1.73 -9.15
CA THR A 474 -18.92 2.92 -8.47
C THR A 474 -18.25 4.20 -8.96
N LEU A 475 -16.91 4.19 -9.16
CA LEU A 475 -16.18 5.34 -9.72
C LEU A 475 -16.66 5.67 -11.14
N VAL A 476 -16.80 4.67 -11.99
CA VAL A 476 -17.29 4.84 -13.38
C VAL A 476 -18.73 5.36 -13.39
N ALA A 477 -19.61 4.78 -12.56
CA ALA A 477 -21.01 5.23 -12.47
C ALA A 477 -21.12 6.67 -11.95
N SER A 478 -20.25 7.07 -11.02
CA SER A 478 -20.19 8.44 -10.52
C SER A 478 -19.66 9.40 -11.59
N PHE A 479 -18.64 9.02 -12.33
CA PHE A 479 -18.12 9.78 -13.48
C PHE A 479 -19.18 9.96 -14.56
N ASP A 480 -19.86 8.88 -14.99
CA ASP A 480 -20.90 8.93 -16.01
C ASP A 480 -22.08 9.83 -15.59
N ARG A 481 -22.37 9.92 -14.29
CA ARG A 481 -23.40 10.83 -13.75
C ARG A 481 -22.92 12.28 -13.81
N TRP A 482 -21.71 12.55 -13.35
CA TRP A 482 -21.08 13.86 -13.37
C TRP A 482 -21.00 14.41 -14.81
N GLU A 483 -20.60 13.60 -15.79
CA GLU A 483 -20.50 14.01 -17.19
C GLU A 483 -21.85 14.39 -17.80
N ARG A 484 -22.96 13.77 -17.34
CA ARG A 484 -24.31 14.14 -17.75
C ARG A 484 -24.85 15.41 -17.07
N GLY A 485 -24.04 16.10 -16.25
CA GLY A 485 -24.46 17.29 -15.51
C GLY A 485 -25.36 17.00 -14.30
N GLY A 486 -25.33 15.76 -13.79
CA GLY A 486 -25.98 15.36 -12.56
C GLY A 486 -25.03 15.52 -11.38
N SER A 487 -25.19 16.57 -10.58
CA SER A 487 -24.57 16.69 -9.24
C SER A 487 -25.25 15.79 -8.23
#